data_0f53db9dcb351265e2335ff37e3b94c4
#
_entry.id   0f53db9dcb351265e2335ff37e3b94c4
#
_cell.length_a   1.000
_cell.length_b   1.000
_cell.length_c   1.000
_cell.angle_alpha   90.00
_cell.angle_beta   90.00
_cell.angle_gamma   90.00
#
_symmetry.space_group_name_H-M   'P 1'
#
loop_
_entity.id
_entity.type
_entity.pdbx_description
1 polymer ?
#
loop_
_entity_poly.entity_id
_entity_poly.type
_entity_poly.pdbx_seq_one_letter_code
_entity_poly.pdbx_strand_id
1 'polypeptide(L)'
;MRTLSRLGRIALLAIAWATLTAPAWAQHYPDHPIKLIVPVPPGGGVDILSRAIGQKMSVSMGVPVVVDNRAGASAAIGTEVLAKSRPDGYTIMMGYSAHATNPIFNPGLPYDTKKDFAAIAHVGYIPLILVVPASSPASSVKELIALATAKPGELQFASGGAGAGAHLSGELFKITAGVDIIHVPYKGNAPALNDLLGGHVSMMFDTINTALPHVKAGTLKALAVTSNKRSQLAPDVPTMTEAGLPGFEISAWYVVFAPANTPKDIMQRLNAEVNKAVKDPELRATLGAQGVELTGGTAEEADAFVNGEIERWAKIIKTTGMKGD
;
A
#
# COMPACT_ATOMS: atom_id res chain seq x y z
N MET A 1 -55.16 36.42 37.04
CA MET A 1 -54.36 35.75 35.99
C MET A 1 -54.37 36.63 34.75
N ARG A 2 -53.29 37.26 34.45
CA ARG A 2 -53.17 38.19 33.28
C ARG A 2 -52.97 37.35 32.00
N THR A 3 -53.96 37.38 31.12
CA THR A 3 -53.90 36.75 29.78
C THR A 3 -52.92 37.59 28.91
N LEU A 4 -51.84 37.00 28.48
CA LEU A 4 -50.95 37.57 27.48
C LEU A 4 -51.75 37.95 26.23
N SER A 5 -51.62 39.18 25.76
CA SER A 5 -52.29 39.67 24.55
C SER A 5 -51.84 38.88 23.32
N ARG A 6 -52.69 38.80 22.28
CA ARG A 6 -52.38 38.09 21.03
C ARG A 6 -51.03 38.53 20.41
N LEU A 7 -50.69 39.78 20.56
CA LEU A 7 -49.42 40.38 20.13
C LEU A 7 -48.19 39.79 20.89
N GLY A 8 -48.32 39.55 22.20
CA GLY A 8 -47.25 38.93 22.99
C GLY A 8 -46.98 37.46 22.61
N ARG A 9 -48.03 36.72 22.18
CA ARG A 9 -47.88 35.34 21.68
C ARG A 9 -47.20 35.29 20.31
N ILE A 10 -47.51 36.24 19.41
CA ILE A 10 -46.87 36.35 18.08
C ILE A 10 -45.40 36.76 18.22
N ALA A 11 -45.06 37.67 19.14
CA ALA A 11 -43.69 38.05 19.41
C ALA A 11 -42.85 36.90 19.98
N LEU A 12 -43.41 36.06 20.88
CA LEU A 12 -42.74 34.86 21.42
C LEU A 12 -42.52 33.78 20.35
N LEU A 13 -43.44 33.59 19.42
CA LEU A 13 -43.29 32.66 18.30
C LEU A 13 -42.26 33.16 17.29
N ALA A 14 -42.20 34.45 17.01
CA ALA A 14 -41.18 35.03 16.12
C ALA A 14 -39.76 34.93 16.70
N ILE A 15 -39.60 35.10 18.02
CA ILE A 15 -38.30 34.92 18.71
C ILE A 15 -37.90 33.44 18.71
N ALA A 16 -38.84 32.49 18.91
CA ALA A 16 -38.58 31.07 18.85
C ALA A 16 -38.13 30.59 17.42
N TRP A 17 -38.66 31.21 16.37
CA TRP A 17 -38.25 30.91 15.00
C TRP A 17 -36.93 31.52 14.63
N ALA A 18 -36.54 32.68 15.17
CA ALA A 18 -35.27 33.35 14.93
C ALA A 18 -34.06 32.59 15.56
N THR A 19 -34.29 31.80 16.63
CA THR A 19 -33.24 30.98 17.26
C THR A 19 -32.96 29.67 16.55
N LEU A 20 -33.81 29.22 15.61
CA LEU A 20 -33.61 27.99 14.83
C LEU A 20 -32.76 28.18 13.57
N THR A 21 -32.40 29.41 13.21
CA THR A 21 -31.51 29.71 12.08
C THR A 21 -30.08 30.04 12.55
N ALA A 22 -29.58 29.35 13.59
CA ALA A 22 -28.14 29.37 13.83
C ALA A 22 -27.46 28.83 12.56
N PRO A 23 -26.54 29.62 11.91
CA PRO A 23 -25.78 29.08 10.80
C PRO A 23 -25.09 27.82 11.33
N ALA A 24 -25.40 26.66 10.78
CA ALA A 24 -24.55 25.50 10.95
C ALA A 24 -23.20 25.95 10.39
N TRP A 25 -22.27 26.27 11.26
CA TRP A 25 -20.89 26.47 10.90
C TRP A 25 -20.46 25.14 10.33
N ALA A 26 -20.45 25.05 9.01
CA ALA A 26 -19.88 23.91 8.32
C ALA A 26 -18.46 23.77 8.90
N GLN A 27 -18.25 22.74 9.70
CA GLN A 27 -16.94 22.49 10.30
C GLN A 27 -15.95 22.48 9.13
N HIS A 28 -15.00 23.40 9.16
CA HIS A 28 -14.03 23.56 8.07
C HIS A 28 -13.07 22.36 8.14
N TYR A 29 -13.41 21.27 7.42
CA TYR A 29 -12.54 20.09 7.35
C TYR A 29 -11.37 20.35 6.38
N PRO A 30 -10.13 20.06 6.80
CA PRO A 30 -9.68 19.72 8.16
C PRO A 30 -9.34 20.96 8.99
N ASP A 31 -9.56 20.91 10.33
CA ASP A 31 -9.23 21.96 11.30
C ASP A 31 -8.13 21.52 12.31
N HIS A 32 -7.73 20.24 12.29
CA HIS A 32 -6.65 19.70 13.12
C HIS A 32 -5.86 18.60 12.38
N PRO A 33 -4.75 18.08 12.95
CA PRO A 33 -3.90 17.12 12.26
C PRO A 33 -4.62 15.84 11.83
N ILE A 34 -4.31 15.36 10.61
CA ILE A 34 -4.75 14.07 10.08
C ILE A 34 -3.68 13.02 10.38
N LYS A 35 -4.09 11.87 10.88
CA LYS A 35 -3.22 10.72 11.09
C LYS A 35 -3.21 9.84 9.83
N LEU A 36 -2.03 9.61 9.26
CA LEU A 36 -1.81 8.66 8.16
C LEU A 36 -1.18 7.38 8.73
N ILE A 37 -2.00 6.35 8.94
CA ILE A 37 -1.53 5.03 9.36
C ILE A 37 -0.70 4.41 8.23
N VAL A 38 0.49 3.92 8.59
CA VAL A 38 1.39 3.19 7.70
C VAL A 38 1.63 1.81 8.32
N PRO A 39 1.03 0.74 7.77
CA PRO A 39 0.99 -0.57 8.44
C PRO A 39 2.29 -1.38 8.24
N VAL A 40 3.43 -0.70 8.14
CA VAL A 40 4.78 -1.27 8.02
C VAL A 40 5.79 -0.48 8.87
N PRO A 41 6.97 -1.07 9.18
CA PRO A 41 8.05 -0.31 9.82
C PRO A 41 8.54 0.84 8.94
N PRO A 42 9.19 1.85 9.53
CA PRO A 42 9.83 2.92 8.78
C PRO A 42 10.91 2.41 7.80
N GLY A 43 11.13 3.13 6.70
CA GLY A 43 12.23 2.94 5.75
C GLY A 43 11.93 2.05 4.54
N GLY A 44 10.79 1.35 4.50
CA GLY A 44 10.36 0.60 3.31
C GLY A 44 9.60 1.48 2.31
N GLY A 45 9.35 0.95 1.10
CA GLY A 45 8.69 1.69 0.00
C GLY A 45 7.34 2.32 0.37
N VAL A 46 6.52 1.60 1.16
CA VAL A 46 5.22 2.12 1.68
C VAL A 46 5.45 3.35 2.55
N ASP A 47 6.44 3.32 3.47
CA ASP A 47 6.72 4.42 4.38
C ASP A 47 7.26 5.65 3.64
N ILE A 48 8.21 5.44 2.73
CA ILE A 48 8.80 6.51 1.90
C ILE A 48 7.71 7.24 1.11
N LEU A 49 6.85 6.48 0.42
CA LEU A 49 5.75 7.04 -0.37
C LEU A 49 4.72 7.77 0.51
N SER A 50 4.37 7.18 1.67
CA SER A 50 3.42 7.78 2.61
C SER A 50 3.89 9.13 3.14
N ARG A 51 5.18 9.25 3.48
CA ARG A 51 5.78 10.52 3.93
C ARG A 51 5.75 11.57 2.83
N ALA A 52 6.09 11.19 1.60
CA ALA A 52 6.09 12.09 0.46
C ALA A 52 4.68 12.62 0.14
N ILE A 53 3.68 11.75 0.08
CA ILE A 53 2.26 12.13 -0.12
C ILE A 53 1.74 12.94 1.06
N GLY A 54 1.96 12.48 2.30
CA GLY A 54 1.53 13.17 3.52
C GLY A 54 2.08 14.59 3.63
N GLN A 55 3.35 14.81 3.25
CA GLN A 55 3.97 16.14 3.22
C GLN A 55 3.27 17.08 2.23
N LYS A 56 3.00 16.61 1.00
CA LYS A 56 2.29 17.42 -0.01
C LYS A 56 0.84 17.72 0.43
N MET A 57 0.15 16.74 1.02
CA MET A 57 -1.17 16.96 1.60
C MET A 57 -1.12 17.97 2.75
N SER A 58 -0.14 17.88 3.67
CA SER A 58 0.01 18.84 4.78
C SER A 58 0.13 20.26 4.30
N VAL A 59 0.97 20.51 3.29
CA VAL A 59 1.15 21.85 2.69
C VAL A 59 -0.15 22.33 2.05
N SER A 60 -0.83 21.46 1.31
CA SER A 60 -2.05 21.83 0.58
C SER A 60 -3.24 22.08 1.51
N MET A 61 -3.39 21.29 2.57
CA MET A 61 -4.54 21.37 3.50
C MET A 61 -4.33 22.38 4.64
N GLY A 62 -3.10 22.82 4.86
CA GLY A 62 -2.78 23.77 5.94
C GLY A 62 -2.80 23.14 7.34
N VAL A 63 -2.89 21.82 7.44
CA VAL A 63 -2.81 21.06 8.69
C VAL A 63 -1.80 19.92 8.57
N PRO A 64 -1.13 19.51 9.65
CA PRO A 64 -0.21 18.38 9.60
C PRO A 64 -0.89 17.07 9.19
N VAL A 65 -0.28 16.33 8.25
CA VAL A 65 -0.58 14.90 7.99
C VAL A 65 0.55 14.08 8.63
N VAL A 66 0.25 13.45 9.76
CA VAL A 66 1.23 12.79 10.61
C VAL A 66 1.28 11.32 10.31
N VAL A 67 2.44 10.83 9.85
CA VAL A 67 2.67 9.39 9.60
C VAL A 67 2.82 8.66 10.93
N ASP A 68 1.98 7.61 11.12
CA ASP A 68 1.97 6.73 12.29
C ASP A 68 2.22 5.27 11.83
N ASN A 69 3.44 4.77 12.02
CA ASN A 69 3.82 3.41 11.63
C ASN A 69 3.25 2.39 12.61
N ARG A 70 2.32 1.54 12.14
CA ARG A 70 1.66 0.47 12.91
C ARG A 70 1.90 -0.89 12.26
N ALA A 71 3.13 -1.37 12.35
CA ALA A 71 3.54 -2.63 11.75
C ALA A 71 3.07 -3.85 12.55
N GLY A 72 2.96 -4.99 11.87
CA GLY A 72 2.75 -6.31 12.48
C GLY A 72 1.59 -7.07 11.88
N ALA A 73 1.63 -8.41 12.06
CA ALA A 73 0.64 -9.36 11.53
C ALA A 73 0.29 -9.09 10.06
N SER A 74 1.31 -8.94 9.20
CA SER A 74 1.16 -8.67 7.76
C SER A 74 0.21 -7.48 7.48
N ALA A 75 0.43 -6.35 8.16
CA ALA A 75 -0.38 -5.14 8.13
C ALA A 75 -1.71 -5.21 8.90
N ALA A 76 -2.15 -6.36 9.41
CA ALA A 76 -3.45 -6.48 10.08
C ALA A 76 -3.59 -5.53 11.28
N ILE A 77 -2.51 -5.31 12.07
CA ILE A 77 -2.54 -4.39 13.21
C ILE A 77 -2.86 -2.95 12.79
N GLY A 78 -2.17 -2.42 11.78
CA GLY A 78 -2.44 -1.07 11.29
C GLY A 78 -3.81 -0.93 10.63
N THR A 79 -4.25 -1.96 9.90
CA THR A 79 -5.56 -2.01 9.26
C THR A 79 -6.69 -2.03 10.29
N GLU A 80 -6.52 -2.78 11.39
CA GLU A 80 -7.47 -2.81 12.51
C GLU A 80 -7.60 -1.43 13.18
N VAL A 81 -6.50 -0.69 13.33
CA VAL A 81 -6.53 0.68 13.86
C VAL A 81 -7.41 1.58 13.00
N LEU A 82 -7.31 1.48 11.66
CA LEU A 82 -8.18 2.23 10.77
C LEU A 82 -9.65 1.78 10.90
N ALA A 83 -9.92 0.47 10.89
CA ALA A 83 -11.28 -0.07 11.00
C ALA A 83 -12.02 0.41 12.26
N LYS A 84 -11.29 0.58 13.38
CA LYS A 84 -11.82 1.06 14.66
C LYS A 84 -11.82 2.58 14.81
N SER A 85 -11.30 3.31 13.83
CA SER A 85 -11.27 4.78 13.87
C SER A 85 -12.64 5.38 13.53
N ARG A 86 -12.88 6.61 14.01
CA ARG A 86 -14.10 7.34 13.64
C ARG A 86 -14.08 7.68 12.15
N PRO A 87 -15.24 7.60 11.47
CA PRO A 87 -15.33 7.94 10.05
C PRO A 87 -15.45 9.47 9.85
N ASP A 88 -14.50 10.22 10.37
CA ASP A 88 -14.46 11.69 10.36
C ASP A 88 -13.34 12.26 9.48
N GLY A 89 -12.59 11.38 8.80
CA GLY A 89 -11.50 11.75 7.88
C GLY A 89 -10.18 12.09 8.56
N TYR A 90 -10.09 12.11 9.89
CA TYR A 90 -8.85 12.42 10.59
C TYR A 90 -7.94 11.23 10.85
N THR A 91 -8.39 10.03 10.50
CA THR A 91 -7.54 8.85 10.42
C THR A 91 -7.72 8.22 9.04
N ILE A 92 -6.63 8.16 8.28
CA ILE A 92 -6.55 7.52 6.97
C ILE A 92 -5.38 6.52 6.97
N MET A 93 -5.30 5.64 5.99
CA MET A 93 -4.23 4.63 5.91
C MET A 93 -3.69 4.51 4.50
N MET A 94 -2.38 4.34 4.37
CA MET A 94 -1.76 3.86 3.15
C MET A 94 -1.83 2.33 3.12
N GLY A 95 -2.74 1.79 2.30
CA GLY A 95 -2.84 0.35 2.07
C GLY A 95 -1.99 -0.10 0.89
N TYR A 96 -1.70 -1.40 0.85
CA TYR A 96 -0.92 -2.09 -0.19
C TYR A 96 -1.44 -3.52 -0.36
N SER A 97 -0.79 -4.35 -1.18
CA SER A 97 -1.26 -5.69 -1.56
C SER A 97 -1.74 -6.57 -0.40
N ALA A 98 -1.14 -6.46 0.79
CA ALA A 98 -1.60 -7.20 1.97
C ALA A 98 -3.04 -6.86 2.37
N HIS A 99 -3.52 -5.64 2.08
CA HIS A 99 -4.93 -5.29 2.31
C HIS A 99 -5.89 -6.17 1.50
N ALA A 100 -5.54 -6.50 0.26
CA ALA A 100 -6.35 -7.36 -0.60
C ALA A 100 -6.20 -8.85 -0.29
N THR A 101 -5.05 -9.29 0.22
CA THR A 101 -4.73 -10.72 0.39
C THR A 101 -4.93 -11.23 1.81
N ASN A 102 -4.85 -10.36 2.82
CA ASN A 102 -5.07 -10.73 4.22
C ASN A 102 -6.39 -11.48 4.49
N PRO A 103 -7.55 -11.09 3.94
CA PRO A 103 -8.79 -11.82 4.19
C PRO A 103 -8.78 -13.25 3.65
N ILE A 104 -7.88 -13.55 2.70
CA ILE A 104 -7.75 -14.88 2.10
C ILE A 104 -6.82 -15.75 2.97
N PHE A 105 -5.69 -15.18 3.41
CA PHE A 105 -4.71 -15.89 4.22
C PHE A 105 -5.09 -15.98 5.70
N ASN A 106 -5.86 -15.02 6.20
CA ASN A 106 -6.26 -14.96 7.61
C ASN A 106 -7.77 -14.70 7.75
N PRO A 107 -8.58 -15.77 7.77
CA PRO A 107 -10.04 -15.64 7.93
C PRO A 107 -10.48 -15.14 9.32
N GLY A 108 -9.57 -15.07 10.29
CA GLY A 108 -9.83 -14.59 11.65
C GLY A 108 -9.57 -13.11 11.88
N LEU A 109 -9.53 -12.29 10.83
CA LEU A 109 -9.33 -10.83 10.97
C LEU A 109 -10.47 -10.17 11.75
N PRO A 110 -10.18 -9.19 12.63
CA PRO A 110 -11.18 -8.47 13.41
C PRO A 110 -11.89 -7.36 12.61
N TYR A 111 -11.84 -7.41 11.29
CA TYR A 111 -12.46 -6.45 10.36
C TYR A 111 -12.82 -7.13 9.03
N ASP A 112 -13.77 -6.55 8.31
CA ASP A 112 -14.17 -6.95 6.95
C ASP A 112 -13.53 -6.00 5.92
N THR A 113 -12.58 -6.51 5.14
CA THR A 113 -11.82 -5.69 4.16
C THR A 113 -12.71 -5.01 3.11
N LYS A 114 -13.87 -5.60 2.78
CA LYS A 114 -14.79 -5.02 1.78
C LYS A 114 -15.82 -4.05 2.37
N LYS A 115 -16.09 -4.13 3.70
CA LYS A 115 -17.17 -3.36 4.33
C LYS A 115 -16.69 -2.24 5.24
N ASP A 116 -15.53 -2.41 5.89
CA ASP A 116 -15.08 -1.49 6.94
C ASP A 116 -14.20 -0.35 6.40
N PHE A 117 -13.89 -0.37 5.10
CA PHE A 117 -13.02 0.62 4.46
C PHE A 117 -13.64 1.19 3.19
N ALA A 118 -13.27 2.42 2.87
CA ALA A 118 -13.54 3.08 1.60
C ALA A 118 -12.22 3.57 1.01
N ALA A 119 -11.94 3.26 -0.25
CA ALA A 119 -10.77 3.79 -0.93
C ALA A 119 -10.95 5.28 -1.21
N ILE A 120 -9.93 6.08 -0.92
CA ILE A 120 -9.90 7.51 -1.21
C ILE A 120 -9.36 7.73 -2.62
N ALA A 121 -8.19 7.19 -2.92
CA ALA A 121 -7.56 7.28 -4.24
C ALA A 121 -6.45 6.24 -4.40
N HIS A 122 -6.24 5.78 -5.62
CA HIS A 122 -5.04 5.05 -5.99
C HIS A 122 -3.86 6.03 -6.05
N VAL A 123 -2.77 5.74 -5.35
CA VAL A 123 -1.59 6.62 -5.31
C VAL A 123 -0.66 6.29 -6.47
N GLY A 124 -0.44 5.01 -6.70
CA GLY A 124 0.46 4.53 -7.73
C GLY A 124 0.94 3.12 -7.48
N TYR A 125 1.91 2.71 -8.27
CA TYR A 125 2.54 1.40 -8.17
C TYR A 125 4.05 1.50 -8.37
N ILE A 126 4.77 0.47 -7.89
CA ILE A 126 6.21 0.32 -8.04
C ILE A 126 6.48 -1.10 -8.53
N PRO A 127 7.24 -1.29 -9.63
CA PRO A 127 7.74 -2.59 -10.01
C PRO A 127 8.61 -3.19 -8.91
N LEU A 128 8.56 -4.51 -8.77
CA LEU A 128 9.50 -5.23 -7.95
C LEU A 128 10.69 -5.68 -8.83
N ILE A 129 11.81 -5.91 -8.16
CA ILE A 129 13.03 -6.42 -8.77
C ILE A 129 13.48 -7.65 -7.97
N LEU A 130 13.74 -8.74 -8.68
CA LEU A 130 14.33 -9.94 -8.09
C LEU A 130 15.82 -9.68 -7.87
N VAL A 131 16.23 -9.74 -6.62
CA VAL A 131 17.61 -9.55 -6.21
C VAL A 131 18.15 -10.71 -5.39
N VAL A 132 19.45 -10.93 -5.49
CA VAL A 132 20.21 -11.90 -4.70
C VAL A 132 21.46 -11.22 -4.12
N PRO A 133 22.04 -11.71 -3.02
CA PRO A 133 23.33 -11.22 -2.51
C PRO A 133 24.42 -11.26 -3.58
N ALA A 134 25.38 -10.34 -3.53
CA ALA A 134 26.53 -10.34 -4.47
C ALA A 134 27.30 -11.65 -4.45
N SER A 135 27.33 -12.34 -3.31
CA SER A 135 27.96 -13.65 -3.12
C SER A 135 27.20 -14.83 -3.74
N SER A 136 25.94 -14.62 -4.16
CA SER A 136 25.14 -15.69 -4.79
C SER A 136 25.85 -16.23 -6.04
N PRO A 137 25.88 -17.55 -6.28
CA PRO A 137 26.43 -18.10 -7.52
C PRO A 137 25.55 -17.80 -8.73
N ALA A 138 24.24 -17.49 -8.53
CA ALA A 138 23.34 -17.14 -9.61
C ALA A 138 23.54 -15.67 -10.05
N SER A 139 23.56 -15.44 -11.37
CA SER A 139 23.64 -14.13 -12.03
C SER A 139 22.50 -13.93 -13.05
N SER A 140 21.58 -14.89 -13.15
CA SER A 140 20.39 -14.85 -13.98
C SER A 140 19.25 -15.62 -13.33
N VAL A 141 18.00 -15.35 -13.76
CA VAL A 141 16.82 -16.12 -13.31
C VAL A 141 16.98 -17.60 -13.64
N LYS A 142 17.52 -17.93 -14.83
CA LYS A 142 17.79 -19.30 -15.24
C LYS A 142 18.75 -20.01 -14.29
N GLU A 143 19.84 -19.37 -13.90
CA GLU A 143 20.81 -19.93 -12.95
C GLU A 143 20.22 -20.07 -11.54
N LEU A 144 19.40 -19.12 -11.11
CA LEU A 144 18.70 -19.20 -9.84
C LEU A 144 17.72 -20.38 -9.80
N ILE A 145 16.97 -20.61 -10.90
CA ILE A 145 16.08 -21.77 -11.05
C ILE A 145 16.88 -23.07 -11.00
N ALA A 146 18.00 -23.14 -11.74
CA ALA A 146 18.87 -24.31 -11.72
C ALA A 146 19.42 -24.61 -10.32
N LEU A 147 19.83 -23.57 -9.58
CA LEU A 147 20.30 -23.69 -8.20
C LEU A 147 19.19 -24.20 -7.27
N ALA A 148 17.97 -23.64 -7.37
CA ALA A 148 16.82 -24.07 -6.58
C ALA A 148 16.38 -25.50 -6.90
N THR A 149 16.44 -25.90 -8.17
CA THR A 149 16.15 -27.28 -8.61
C THR A 149 17.19 -28.29 -8.09
N ALA A 150 18.45 -27.91 -8.04
CA ALA A 150 19.53 -28.77 -7.52
C ALA A 150 19.49 -28.93 -5.99
N LYS A 151 18.84 -27.99 -5.30
CA LYS A 151 18.78 -27.89 -3.83
C LYS A 151 17.35 -27.60 -3.36
N PRO A 152 16.39 -28.53 -3.52
CA PRO A 152 15.00 -28.31 -3.11
C PRO A 152 14.91 -28.05 -1.61
N GLY A 153 14.16 -27.01 -1.22
CA GLY A 153 13.95 -26.61 0.18
C GLY A 153 15.16 -25.98 0.88
N GLU A 154 16.28 -25.67 0.16
CA GLU A 154 17.44 -25.00 0.77
C GLU A 154 17.43 -23.49 0.55
N LEU A 155 16.97 -23.01 -0.61
CA LEU A 155 16.93 -21.58 -0.90
C LEU A 155 15.79 -20.92 -0.15
N GLN A 156 16.07 -19.74 0.40
CA GLN A 156 15.13 -18.94 1.16
C GLN A 156 14.83 -17.62 0.43
N PHE A 157 13.56 -17.25 0.35
CA PHE A 157 13.18 -15.92 -0.12
C PHE A 157 12.56 -15.09 1.01
N ALA A 158 13.02 -13.85 1.15
CA ALA A 158 12.55 -12.93 2.16
C ALA A 158 11.34 -12.11 1.65
N SER A 159 10.44 -11.75 2.55
CA SER A 159 9.36 -10.80 2.27
C SER A 159 9.04 -9.91 3.46
N GLY A 160 8.26 -8.86 3.21
CA GLY A 160 7.72 -7.98 4.25
C GLY A 160 6.54 -8.56 5.05
N GLY A 161 6.30 -9.87 4.92
CA GLY A 161 5.21 -10.61 5.55
C GLY A 161 4.23 -11.20 4.54
N ALA A 162 3.37 -12.11 4.99
CA ALA A 162 2.37 -12.77 4.16
C ALA A 162 1.48 -11.76 3.43
N GLY A 163 1.21 -12.01 2.14
CA GLY A 163 0.39 -11.14 1.29
C GLY A 163 1.06 -9.86 0.81
N ALA A 164 2.28 -9.54 1.26
CA ALA A 164 3.05 -8.46 0.67
C ALA A 164 3.48 -8.81 -0.77
N GLY A 165 3.71 -7.79 -1.62
CA GLY A 165 4.11 -8.00 -3.00
C GLY A 165 5.33 -8.92 -3.16
N ALA A 166 6.31 -8.82 -2.26
CA ALA A 166 7.47 -9.71 -2.21
C ALA A 166 7.10 -11.19 -1.96
N HIS A 167 6.19 -11.45 -1.01
CA HIS A 167 5.69 -12.80 -0.75
C HIS A 167 4.95 -13.37 -1.96
N LEU A 168 3.99 -12.60 -2.49
CA LEU A 168 3.20 -13.00 -3.65
C LEU A 168 4.08 -13.30 -4.88
N SER A 169 5.15 -12.50 -5.07
CA SER A 169 6.14 -12.72 -6.14
C SER A 169 6.95 -13.98 -5.91
N GLY A 170 7.39 -14.24 -4.69
CA GLY A 170 8.13 -15.47 -4.34
C GLY A 170 7.30 -16.72 -4.54
N GLU A 171 6.05 -16.71 -4.07
CA GLU A 171 5.13 -17.83 -4.26
C GLU A 171 4.76 -18.04 -5.74
N LEU A 172 4.52 -16.96 -6.50
CA LEU A 172 4.31 -17.06 -7.93
C LEU A 172 5.57 -17.63 -8.64
N PHE A 173 6.76 -17.25 -8.17
CA PHE A 173 8.03 -17.78 -8.70
C PHE A 173 8.15 -19.28 -8.44
N LYS A 174 7.83 -19.76 -7.24
CA LYS A 174 7.80 -21.21 -6.93
C LYS A 174 6.94 -21.96 -7.93
N ILE A 175 5.74 -21.46 -8.19
CA ILE A 175 4.74 -22.10 -9.04
C ILE A 175 5.17 -22.06 -10.51
N THR A 176 5.56 -20.89 -11.01
CA THR A 176 5.87 -20.71 -12.44
C THR A 176 7.19 -21.32 -12.83
N ALA A 177 8.17 -21.35 -11.94
CA ALA A 177 9.47 -21.97 -12.16
C ALA A 177 9.49 -23.48 -11.75
N GLY A 178 8.48 -23.97 -11.04
CA GLY A 178 8.43 -25.36 -10.55
C GLY A 178 9.53 -25.69 -9.53
N VAL A 179 9.90 -24.73 -8.67
CA VAL A 179 10.98 -24.89 -7.68
C VAL A 179 10.45 -24.90 -6.24
N ASP A 180 11.18 -25.60 -5.37
CA ASP A 180 10.90 -25.63 -3.94
C ASP A 180 11.88 -24.68 -3.21
N ILE A 181 11.35 -23.54 -2.73
CA ILE A 181 12.08 -22.53 -1.95
C ILE A 181 11.25 -22.14 -0.72
N ILE A 182 11.90 -21.75 0.38
CA ILE A 182 11.27 -21.49 1.67
C ILE A 182 10.98 -20.00 1.83
N HIS A 183 9.77 -19.65 2.23
CA HIS A 183 9.42 -18.28 2.60
C HIS A 183 9.93 -17.93 3.99
N VAL A 184 10.56 -16.76 4.13
CA VAL A 184 10.99 -16.16 5.41
C VAL A 184 10.32 -14.80 5.57
N PRO A 185 9.26 -14.71 6.41
CA PRO A 185 8.52 -13.47 6.62
C PRO A 185 9.20 -12.54 7.61
N TYR A 186 9.15 -11.24 7.31
CA TYR A 186 9.61 -10.15 8.18
C TYR A 186 8.47 -9.17 8.46
N LYS A 187 8.65 -8.28 9.44
CA LYS A 187 7.69 -7.21 9.74
C LYS A 187 7.81 -6.00 8.79
N GLY A 188 7.98 -6.25 7.49
CA GLY A 188 8.16 -5.26 6.44
C GLY A 188 9.44 -5.50 5.61
N ASN A 189 9.55 -4.83 4.45
CA ASN A 189 10.65 -5.08 3.50
C ASN A 189 12.02 -4.60 4.01
N ALA A 190 12.06 -3.54 4.81
CA ALA A 190 13.35 -3.00 5.28
C ALA A 190 14.17 -4.02 6.11
N PRO A 191 13.62 -4.70 7.14
CA PRO A 191 14.36 -5.76 7.84
C PRO A 191 14.67 -6.97 6.95
N ALA A 192 13.79 -7.33 6.00
CA ALA A 192 14.02 -8.39 5.03
C ALA A 192 15.23 -8.09 4.12
N LEU A 193 15.32 -6.86 3.62
CA LEU A 193 16.45 -6.39 2.80
C LEU A 193 17.76 -6.39 3.57
N ASN A 194 17.75 -6.01 4.86
CA ASN A 194 18.96 -6.07 5.70
C ASN A 194 19.48 -7.51 5.85
N ASP A 195 18.61 -8.48 6.04
CA ASP A 195 18.99 -9.88 6.13
C ASP A 195 19.45 -10.46 4.79
N LEU A 196 18.89 -9.99 3.67
CA LEU A 196 19.40 -10.31 2.33
C LEU A 196 20.82 -9.78 2.14
N LEU A 197 21.07 -8.52 2.52
CA LEU A 197 22.40 -7.90 2.46
C LEU A 197 23.43 -8.63 3.35
N GLY A 198 22.98 -9.15 4.49
CA GLY A 198 23.76 -9.99 5.40
C GLY A 198 24.02 -11.42 4.88
N GLY A 199 23.34 -11.83 3.78
CA GLY A 199 23.45 -13.19 3.26
C GLY A 199 22.71 -14.25 4.07
N HIS A 200 21.80 -13.82 4.98
CA HIS A 200 21.00 -14.73 5.80
C HIS A 200 19.82 -15.36 5.04
N VAL A 201 19.45 -14.78 3.92
CA VAL A 201 18.45 -15.30 2.97
C VAL A 201 19.01 -15.26 1.55
N SER A 202 18.46 -16.11 0.67
CA SER A 202 19.05 -16.37 -0.65
C SER A 202 18.62 -15.37 -1.72
N MET A 203 17.38 -14.85 -1.62
CA MET A 203 16.77 -13.97 -2.62
C MET A 203 15.61 -13.16 -2.04
N MET A 204 15.24 -12.10 -2.75
CA MET A 204 14.07 -11.28 -2.43
C MET A 204 13.50 -10.62 -3.68
N PHE A 205 12.20 -10.50 -3.75
CA PHE A 205 11.54 -9.54 -4.65
C PHE A 205 11.31 -8.24 -3.88
N ASP A 206 12.14 -7.24 -4.08
CA ASP A 206 11.98 -5.96 -3.39
C ASP A 206 11.51 -4.85 -4.35
N THR A 207 11.02 -3.75 -3.82
CA THR A 207 10.69 -2.60 -4.65
C THR A 207 11.95 -2.00 -5.26
N ILE A 208 11.88 -1.59 -6.52
CA ILE A 208 13.08 -1.15 -7.26
C ILE A 208 13.78 0.03 -6.60
N ASN A 209 13.04 0.93 -5.94
CA ASN A 209 13.59 2.10 -5.27
C ASN A 209 14.45 1.75 -4.04
N THR A 210 14.14 0.66 -3.35
CA THR A 210 14.89 0.20 -2.17
C THR A 210 16.05 -0.70 -2.56
N ALA A 211 15.88 -1.57 -3.54
CA ALA A 211 16.92 -2.52 -3.97
C ALA A 211 17.99 -1.90 -4.89
N LEU A 212 17.59 -1.00 -5.80
CA LEU A 212 18.50 -0.48 -6.84
C LEU A 212 19.76 0.23 -6.32
N PRO A 213 19.74 1.02 -5.23
CA PRO A 213 20.95 1.57 -4.64
C PRO A 213 21.98 0.50 -4.26
N HIS A 214 21.53 -0.63 -3.73
CA HIS A 214 22.38 -1.76 -3.35
C HIS A 214 22.91 -2.53 -4.56
N VAL A 215 22.11 -2.62 -5.63
CA VAL A 215 22.58 -3.17 -6.92
C VAL A 215 23.68 -2.28 -7.51
N LYS A 216 23.47 -0.95 -7.52
CA LYS A 216 24.48 0.01 -7.99
C LYS A 216 25.76 0.02 -7.15
N ALA A 217 25.63 -0.23 -5.85
CA ALA A 217 26.77 -0.38 -4.93
C ALA A 217 27.48 -1.74 -5.05
N GLY A 218 26.93 -2.69 -5.84
CA GLY A 218 27.51 -4.03 -6.01
C GLY A 218 27.33 -4.96 -4.81
N THR A 219 26.48 -4.63 -3.83
CA THR A 219 26.16 -5.49 -2.68
C THR A 219 25.05 -6.48 -2.98
N LEU A 220 24.21 -6.19 -3.99
CA LEU A 220 23.22 -7.10 -4.55
C LEU A 220 23.41 -7.26 -6.06
N LYS A 221 22.91 -8.37 -6.61
CA LYS A 221 22.74 -8.58 -8.05
C LYS A 221 21.26 -8.55 -8.39
N ALA A 222 20.87 -7.78 -9.42
CA ALA A 222 19.55 -7.78 -9.98
C ALA A 222 19.44 -8.85 -11.07
N LEU A 223 18.40 -9.69 -11.00
CA LEU A 223 18.20 -10.78 -11.96
C LEU A 223 17.08 -10.48 -12.95
N ALA A 224 15.96 -9.87 -12.51
CA ALA A 224 14.86 -9.46 -13.37
C ALA A 224 13.95 -8.45 -12.67
N VAL A 225 13.18 -7.67 -13.44
CA VAL A 225 12.07 -6.83 -12.97
C VAL A 225 10.74 -7.55 -13.20
N THR A 226 9.76 -7.30 -12.32
CA THR A 226 8.45 -7.97 -12.37
C THR A 226 7.42 -7.25 -13.24
N SER A 227 7.75 -6.09 -13.77
CA SER A 227 6.92 -5.35 -14.72
C SER A 227 6.92 -6.00 -16.12
N ASN A 228 5.91 -5.69 -16.92
CA ASN A 228 5.79 -6.16 -18.31
C ASN A 228 6.80 -5.50 -19.28
N LYS A 229 7.46 -4.43 -18.84
CA LYS A 229 8.53 -3.72 -19.55
C LYS A 229 9.73 -3.54 -18.64
N ARG A 230 10.92 -3.46 -19.22
CA ARG A 230 12.13 -3.11 -18.48
C ARG A 230 11.98 -1.74 -17.82
N SER A 231 12.51 -1.62 -16.61
CA SER A 231 12.54 -0.33 -15.93
C SER A 231 13.56 0.62 -16.58
N GLN A 232 13.17 1.88 -16.76
CA GLN A 232 14.11 2.92 -17.20
C GLN A 232 15.25 3.14 -16.19
N LEU A 233 15.06 2.77 -14.92
CA LEU A 233 16.08 2.89 -13.87
C LEU A 233 17.12 1.76 -13.94
N ALA A 234 16.79 0.66 -14.61
CA ALA A 234 17.64 -0.52 -14.77
C ALA A 234 17.40 -1.15 -16.16
N PRO A 235 17.76 -0.45 -17.26
CA PRO A 235 17.43 -0.89 -18.63
C PRO A 235 18.12 -2.19 -19.02
N ASP A 236 19.25 -2.52 -18.38
CA ASP A 236 19.99 -3.75 -18.62
C ASP A 236 19.38 -4.97 -17.89
N VAL A 237 18.50 -4.75 -16.91
CA VAL A 237 17.84 -5.83 -16.17
C VAL A 237 16.61 -6.30 -16.97
N PRO A 238 16.54 -7.60 -17.36
CA PRO A 238 15.42 -8.12 -18.12
C PRO A 238 14.14 -8.16 -17.29
N THR A 239 12.99 -8.26 -17.96
CA THR A 239 11.74 -8.62 -17.29
C THR A 239 11.72 -10.11 -16.94
N MET A 240 10.86 -10.53 -16.00
CA MET A 240 10.68 -11.96 -15.71
C MET A 240 10.24 -12.74 -16.95
N THR A 241 9.43 -12.14 -17.82
CA THR A 241 9.01 -12.74 -19.10
C THR A 241 10.20 -12.95 -20.04
N GLU A 242 11.06 -11.93 -20.22
CA GLU A 242 12.30 -12.06 -21.01
C GLU A 242 13.27 -13.07 -20.41
N ALA A 243 13.25 -13.23 -19.09
CA ALA A 243 14.07 -14.21 -18.37
C ALA A 243 13.51 -15.65 -18.38
N GLY A 244 12.42 -15.90 -19.13
CA GLY A 244 11.87 -17.24 -19.36
C GLY A 244 10.65 -17.61 -18.52
N LEU A 245 10.04 -16.67 -17.81
CA LEU A 245 8.81 -16.85 -17.04
C LEU A 245 7.66 -16.02 -17.61
N PRO A 246 7.01 -16.47 -18.70
CA PRO A 246 5.95 -15.70 -19.35
C PRO A 246 4.74 -15.53 -18.42
N GLY A 247 4.11 -14.34 -18.49
CA GLY A 247 2.95 -14.00 -17.67
C GLY A 247 3.26 -13.65 -16.21
N PHE A 248 4.54 -13.61 -15.83
CA PHE A 248 4.94 -13.17 -14.51
C PHE A 248 4.91 -11.64 -14.45
N GLU A 249 3.83 -11.10 -13.92
CA GLU A 249 3.64 -9.66 -13.74
C GLU A 249 3.03 -9.36 -12.38
N ILE A 250 3.79 -8.65 -11.54
CA ILE A 250 3.37 -8.18 -10.22
C ILE A 250 3.97 -6.79 -9.98
N SER A 251 3.16 -5.87 -9.45
CA SER A 251 3.64 -4.59 -8.96
C SER A 251 3.16 -4.38 -7.53
N ALA A 252 3.97 -3.74 -6.70
CA ALA A 252 3.49 -3.21 -5.45
C ALA A 252 2.61 -2.00 -5.76
N TRP A 253 1.38 -1.99 -5.27
CA TRP A 253 0.44 -0.90 -5.45
C TRP A 253 0.10 -0.23 -4.11
N TYR A 254 -0.35 1.01 -4.18
CA TYR A 254 -0.64 1.84 -3.01
C TYR A 254 -1.95 2.59 -3.20
N VAL A 255 -2.83 2.47 -2.21
CA VAL A 255 -4.15 3.12 -2.17
C VAL A 255 -4.31 3.76 -0.79
N VAL A 256 -4.81 5.00 -0.74
CA VAL A 256 -5.20 5.62 0.53
C VAL A 256 -6.62 5.22 0.87
N PHE A 257 -6.85 4.79 2.11
CA PHE A 257 -8.15 4.37 2.64
C PHE A 257 -8.61 5.24 3.80
N ALA A 258 -9.92 5.37 3.95
CA ALA A 258 -10.60 5.87 5.13
C ALA A 258 -11.49 4.76 5.74
N PRO A 259 -11.98 4.91 6.99
CA PRO A 259 -13.04 4.06 7.50
C PRO A 259 -14.29 4.17 6.61
N ALA A 260 -15.02 3.06 6.47
CA ALA A 260 -16.32 3.08 5.81
C ALA A 260 -17.27 4.10 6.49
N ASN A 261 -18.22 4.61 5.73
CA ASN A 261 -19.16 5.65 6.18
C ASN A 261 -18.53 7.03 6.48
N THR A 262 -17.28 7.27 6.08
CA THR A 262 -16.72 8.63 6.07
C THR A 262 -17.60 9.52 5.16
N PRO A 263 -18.03 10.72 5.62
CA PRO A 263 -18.92 11.60 4.86
C PRO A 263 -18.41 11.90 3.45
N LYS A 264 -19.32 11.99 2.49
CA LYS A 264 -18.98 12.16 1.06
C LYS A 264 -18.13 13.41 0.78
N ASP A 265 -18.45 14.52 1.40
CA ASP A 265 -17.71 15.77 1.27
C ASP A 265 -16.28 15.65 1.78
N ILE A 266 -16.07 14.94 2.88
CA ILE A 266 -14.74 14.61 3.41
C ILE A 266 -13.99 13.68 2.46
N MET A 267 -14.64 12.64 1.95
CA MET A 267 -14.05 11.73 0.97
C MET A 267 -13.63 12.47 -0.30
N GLN A 268 -14.49 13.35 -0.83
CA GLN A 268 -14.17 14.18 -1.99
C GLN A 268 -12.99 15.12 -1.72
N ARG A 269 -12.94 15.73 -0.54
CA ARG A 269 -11.83 16.59 -0.14
C ARG A 269 -10.52 15.80 -0.07
N LEU A 270 -10.51 14.65 0.61
CA LEU A 270 -9.33 13.79 0.71
C LEU A 270 -8.88 13.27 -0.66
N ASN A 271 -9.82 12.82 -1.51
CA ASN A 271 -9.51 12.40 -2.88
C ASN A 271 -8.86 13.54 -3.69
N ALA A 272 -9.41 14.75 -3.61
CA ALA A 272 -8.84 15.91 -4.30
C ALA A 272 -7.40 16.19 -3.83
N GLU A 273 -7.13 16.10 -2.53
CA GLU A 273 -5.81 16.36 -1.97
C GLU A 273 -4.78 15.28 -2.32
N VAL A 274 -5.16 13.99 -2.30
CA VAL A 274 -4.29 12.92 -2.79
C VAL A 274 -4.01 13.10 -4.28
N ASN A 275 -5.04 13.39 -5.09
CA ASN A 275 -4.87 13.65 -6.53
C ASN A 275 -3.98 14.86 -6.82
N LYS A 276 -4.07 15.91 -6.01
CA LYS A 276 -3.17 17.07 -6.11
C LYS A 276 -1.73 16.68 -5.80
N ALA A 277 -1.51 15.87 -4.76
CA ALA A 277 -0.18 15.38 -4.40
C ALA A 277 0.42 14.50 -5.51
N VAL A 278 -0.30 13.51 -6.04
CA VAL A 278 0.21 12.63 -7.10
C VAL A 278 0.41 13.32 -8.45
N LYS A 279 -0.23 14.48 -8.67
CA LYS A 279 -0.05 15.33 -9.87
C LYS A 279 1.05 16.39 -9.70
N ASP A 280 1.59 16.55 -8.50
CA ASP A 280 2.66 17.52 -8.24
C ASP A 280 3.90 17.20 -9.09
N PRO A 281 4.41 18.15 -9.92
CA PRO A 281 5.50 17.86 -10.84
C PRO A 281 6.81 17.49 -10.15
N GLU A 282 7.12 18.12 -9.02
CA GLU A 282 8.32 17.83 -8.24
C GLU A 282 8.25 16.43 -7.63
N LEU A 283 7.09 16.07 -7.06
CA LEU A 283 6.88 14.73 -6.51
C LEU A 283 6.96 13.65 -7.59
N ARG A 284 6.34 13.90 -8.75
CA ARG A 284 6.42 12.99 -9.91
C ARG A 284 7.85 12.79 -10.40
N ALA A 285 8.62 13.86 -10.50
CA ALA A 285 10.01 13.78 -10.89
C ALA A 285 10.84 12.99 -9.85
N THR A 286 10.68 13.33 -8.56
CA THR A 286 11.43 12.69 -7.48
C THR A 286 11.09 11.21 -7.32
N LEU A 287 9.82 10.85 -7.28
CA LEU A 287 9.38 9.47 -7.12
C LEU A 287 9.51 8.68 -8.42
N GLY A 288 9.28 9.31 -9.59
CA GLY A 288 9.54 8.69 -10.90
C GLY A 288 11.00 8.30 -11.08
N ALA A 289 11.94 9.14 -10.61
CA ALA A 289 13.36 8.80 -10.56
C ALA A 289 13.67 7.61 -9.62
N GLN A 290 12.72 7.22 -8.77
CA GLN A 290 12.78 6.04 -7.91
C GLN A 290 11.95 4.87 -8.47
N GLY A 291 11.35 4.98 -9.67
CA GLY A 291 10.53 3.94 -10.30
C GLY A 291 9.09 3.88 -9.83
N VAL A 292 8.62 4.88 -9.09
CA VAL A 292 7.20 4.98 -8.70
C VAL A 292 6.41 5.57 -9.86
N GLU A 293 5.39 4.86 -10.30
CA GLU A 293 4.39 5.38 -11.24
C GLU A 293 3.18 5.92 -10.46
N LEU A 294 3.10 7.24 -10.32
CA LEU A 294 1.98 7.91 -9.67
C LEU A 294 0.78 8.00 -10.62
N THR A 295 -0.40 7.55 -10.18
CA THR A 295 -1.61 7.44 -10.99
C THR A 295 -2.68 8.45 -10.62
N GLY A 296 -3.19 8.43 -9.40
CA GLY A 296 -4.40 9.16 -9.00
C GLY A 296 -5.67 8.44 -9.46
N GLY A 297 -6.77 9.19 -9.51
CA GLY A 297 -8.07 8.71 -9.96
C GLY A 297 -9.20 9.00 -8.97
N THR A 298 -10.40 8.53 -9.27
CA THR A 298 -11.56 8.69 -8.39
C THR A 298 -11.56 7.64 -7.26
N ALA A 299 -12.38 7.85 -6.25
CA ALA A 299 -12.58 6.88 -5.18
C ALA A 299 -13.17 5.58 -5.72
N GLU A 300 -14.12 5.68 -6.66
CA GLU A 300 -14.77 4.54 -7.31
C GLU A 300 -13.79 3.71 -8.13
N GLU A 301 -12.86 4.36 -8.87
CA GLU A 301 -11.80 3.67 -9.60
C GLU A 301 -10.84 2.95 -8.64
N ALA A 302 -10.50 3.57 -7.51
CA ALA A 302 -9.65 2.95 -6.51
C ALA A 302 -10.33 1.76 -5.82
N ASP A 303 -11.61 1.87 -5.47
CA ASP A 303 -12.40 0.75 -4.92
C ASP A 303 -12.53 -0.40 -5.92
N ALA A 304 -12.80 -0.10 -7.20
CA ALA A 304 -12.88 -1.11 -8.25
C ALA A 304 -11.54 -1.84 -8.44
N PHE A 305 -10.41 -1.11 -8.40
CA PHE A 305 -9.08 -1.68 -8.46
C PHE A 305 -8.82 -2.63 -7.29
N VAL A 306 -9.07 -2.20 -6.05
CA VAL A 306 -8.84 -3.02 -4.85
C VAL A 306 -9.71 -4.28 -4.86
N ASN A 307 -10.99 -4.15 -5.22
CA ASN A 307 -11.89 -5.31 -5.35
C ASN A 307 -11.41 -6.28 -6.43
N GLY A 308 -10.93 -5.78 -7.57
CA GLY A 308 -10.32 -6.58 -8.63
C GLY A 308 -9.08 -7.35 -8.13
N GLU A 309 -8.22 -6.71 -7.35
CA GLU A 309 -7.05 -7.36 -6.75
C GLU A 309 -7.46 -8.44 -5.73
N ILE A 310 -8.47 -8.20 -4.89
CA ILE A 310 -9.00 -9.22 -3.97
C ILE A 310 -9.47 -10.46 -4.76
N GLU A 311 -10.24 -10.27 -5.82
CA GLU A 311 -10.77 -11.35 -6.65
C GLU A 311 -9.66 -12.08 -7.43
N ARG A 312 -8.72 -11.34 -8.00
CA ARG A 312 -7.55 -11.88 -8.70
C ARG A 312 -6.73 -12.79 -7.79
N TRP A 313 -6.37 -12.30 -6.61
CA TRP A 313 -5.56 -13.07 -5.67
C TRP A 313 -6.33 -14.23 -5.05
N ALA A 314 -7.62 -14.08 -4.77
CA ALA A 314 -8.46 -15.20 -4.32
C ALA A 314 -8.46 -16.34 -5.33
N LYS A 315 -8.56 -16.03 -6.63
CA LYS A 315 -8.49 -17.02 -7.70
C LYS A 315 -7.11 -17.70 -7.77
N ILE A 316 -6.02 -16.92 -7.76
CA ILE A 316 -4.64 -17.42 -7.83
C ILE A 316 -4.37 -18.34 -6.63
N ILE A 317 -4.61 -17.85 -5.41
CA ILE A 317 -4.35 -18.59 -4.17
C ILE A 317 -5.14 -19.90 -4.13
N LYS A 318 -6.43 -19.88 -4.52
CA LYS A 318 -7.26 -21.09 -4.59
C LYS A 318 -6.76 -22.09 -5.62
N THR A 319 -6.31 -21.64 -6.79
CA THR A 319 -5.85 -22.51 -7.88
C THR A 319 -4.47 -23.11 -7.60
N THR A 320 -3.60 -22.37 -6.94
CA THR A 320 -2.19 -22.72 -6.73
C THR A 320 -1.94 -23.38 -5.37
N GLY A 321 -2.89 -23.29 -4.44
CA GLY A 321 -2.69 -23.77 -3.07
C GLY A 321 -1.68 -22.93 -2.27
N MET A 322 -1.38 -21.71 -2.74
CA MET A 322 -0.50 -20.77 -2.04
C MET A 322 -0.97 -20.55 -0.60
N LYS A 323 -0.05 -20.65 0.35
CA LYS A 323 -0.36 -20.50 1.78
C LYS A 323 0.09 -19.14 2.29
N GLY A 324 -0.68 -18.57 3.22
CA GLY A 324 -0.16 -17.58 4.16
C GLY A 324 0.66 -18.31 5.22
N ASP A 325 1.57 -17.60 5.88
CA ASP A 325 2.39 -18.16 6.97
C ASP A 325 1.55 -18.47 8.21
#